data_2245ceb065fe45f98f99146af67d670b
#
_entry.id   2245ceb065fe45f98f99146af67d670b
#
_cell.length_a   1.000
_cell.length_b   1.000
_cell.length_c   1.000
_cell.angle_alpha   90.00
_cell.angle_beta   90.00
_cell.angle_gamma   90.00
#
_symmetry.space_group_name_H-M   'P 1'
#
loop_
_entity.id
_entity.type
_entity.pdbx_description
1 polymer ?
#
loop_
_entity_poly.entity_id
_entity_poly.type
_entity_poly.pdbx_seq_one_letter_code
_entity_poly.pdbx_strand_id
1 'polypeptide(L)'
;AGVGGTGVITIGQLLGMAAHIEGKGIVTQDAAGLAQKGGATWSHVLLANTQDEIRTTRVGMAGADLVIGCDPIVTGGKETVMRMREGRTHVALNGHGAPTAAFVKNTNWANPSDACAAEIGKSIGVDRLAAFNADAAASKLMGDSIYTNPMMLGFASQKGCIPLRRAALLRAIELNAVAVDNNKAAFEWGRRAAHDWPAVERLLAPAQVLQFRKR
;
A
#
# COMPACT_ATOMS: atom_id res chain seq x y z
N ALA A 1 -5.17 -0.45 3.95
CA ALA A 1 -6.44 0.21 3.62
C ALA A 1 -6.50 0.49 2.12
N GLY A 2 -7.62 0.25 1.46
CA GLY A 2 -7.80 0.51 0.03
C GLY A 2 -9.18 0.09 -0.48
N VAL A 3 -9.32 0.06 -1.80
CA VAL A 3 -10.57 -0.29 -2.45
C VAL A 3 -10.73 -1.81 -2.52
N GLY A 4 -11.94 -2.31 -2.28
CA GLY A 4 -12.26 -3.74 -2.35
C GLY A 4 -12.04 -4.31 -3.76
N GLY A 5 -11.51 -5.51 -3.82
CA GLY A 5 -11.19 -6.20 -5.07
C GLY A 5 -9.82 -5.86 -5.67
N THR A 6 -9.04 -4.91 -5.09
CA THR A 6 -7.71 -4.54 -5.58
C THR A 6 -6.56 -5.33 -4.95
N GLY A 7 -6.83 -6.28 -4.04
CA GLY A 7 -5.80 -7.10 -3.40
C GLY A 7 -5.31 -6.59 -2.04
N VAL A 8 -6.05 -5.71 -1.36
CA VAL A 8 -5.73 -5.25 0.00
C VAL A 8 -5.63 -6.42 0.98
N ILE A 9 -6.58 -7.36 0.90
CA ILE A 9 -6.59 -8.57 1.74
C ILE A 9 -5.35 -9.44 1.49
N THR A 10 -4.91 -9.53 0.24
CA THR A 10 -3.70 -10.29 -0.13
C THR A 10 -2.46 -9.77 0.60
N ILE A 11 -2.32 -8.46 0.79
CA ILE A 11 -1.21 -7.89 1.59
C ILE A 11 -1.25 -8.44 3.02
N GLY A 12 -2.43 -8.43 3.65
CA GLY A 12 -2.60 -8.98 5.00
C GLY A 12 -2.22 -10.47 5.09
N GLN A 13 -2.65 -11.25 4.09
CA GLN A 13 -2.31 -12.67 4.00
C GLN A 13 -0.81 -12.91 3.81
N LEU A 14 -0.14 -12.11 2.96
CA LEU A 14 1.31 -12.21 2.75
C LEU A 14 2.09 -11.84 4.03
N LEU A 15 1.66 -10.80 4.74
CA LEU A 15 2.24 -10.44 6.03
C LEU A 15 2.02 -11.54 7.07
N GLY A 16 0.81 -12.11 7.11
CA GLY A 16 0.48 -13.21 7.98
C GLY A 16 1.35 -14.45 7.75
N MET A 17 1.50 -14.84 6.49
CA MET A 17 2.34 -15.97 6.10
C MET A 17 3.83 -15.72 6.41
N ALA A 18 4.32 -14.50 6.12
CA ALA A 18 5.70 -14.14 6.40
C ALA A 18 6.01 -14.14 7.90
N ALA A 19 5.08 -13.69 8.73
CA ALA A 19 5.21 -13.75 10.20
C ALA A 19 5.22 -15.20 10.70
N HIS A 20 4.35 -16.05 10.15
CA HIS A 20 4.33 -17.47 10.46
C HIS A 20 5.67 -18.15 10.11
N ILE A 21 6.23 -17.86 8.94
CA ILE A 21 7.56 -18.37 8.51
C ILE A 21 8.65 -17.98 9.52
N GLU A 22 8.56 -16.80 10.11
CA GLU A 22 9.52 -16.33 11.12
C GLU A 22 9.20 -16.79 12.56
N GLY A 23 8.15 -17.58 12.75
CA GLY A 23 7.73 -18.06 14.07
C GLY A 23 7.18 -16.95 14.98
N LYS A 24 6.70 -15.85 14.42
CA LYS A 24 6.10 -14.73 15.15
C LYS A 24 4.61 -14.95 15.42
N GLY A 25 4.10 -14.33 16.47
CA GLY A 25 2.68 -14.21 16.71
C GLY A 25 2.02 -13.35 15.64
N ILE A 26 0.85 -13.79 15.15
CA ILE A 26 0.12 -13.12 14.08
C ILE A 26 -1.39 -13.29 14.24
N VAL A 27 -2.11 -12.19 14.08
CA VAL A 27 -3.56 -12.17 13.87
C VAL A 27 -3.87 -11.26 12.70
N THR A 28 -4.66 -11.75 11.75
CA THR A 28 -5.19 -10.97 10.64
C THR A 28 -6.71 -10.92 10.72
N GLN A 29 -7.29 -9.75 10.50
CA GLN A 29 -8.73 -9.58 10.40
C GLN A 29 -9.06 -8.60 9.29
N ASP A 30 -9.82 -9.09 8.32
CA ASP A 30 -10.29 -8.29 7.21
C ASP A 30 -11.66 -7.70 7.51
N ALA A 31 -11.88 -6.46 7.08
CA ALA A 31 -13.14 -5.76 7.14
C ALA A 31 -13.40 -5.11 5.77
N ALA A 32 -14.50 -5.50 5.14
CA ALA A 32 -14.97 -4.90 3.90
C ALA A 32 -16.18 -4.02 4.17
N GLY A 33 -16.25 -2.88 3.49
CA GLY A 33 -17.45 -2.06 3.45
C GLY A 33 -18.60 -2.80 2.74
N LEU A 34 -19.84 -2.43 3.05
CA LEU A 34 -21.05 -3.09 2.52
C LEU A 34 -21.27 -2.91 1.01
N ALA A 35 -20.45 -2.12 0.32
CA ALA A 35 -20.56 -1.96 -1.13
C ALA A 35 -20.07 -3.21 -1.85
N GLN A 36 -20.91 -3.78 -2.72
CA GLN A 36 -20.61 -5.02 -3.46
C GLN A 36 -19.40 -4.93 -4.40
N LYS A 37 -19.05 -3.71 -4.87
CA LYS A 37 -17.85 -3.43 -5.68
C LYS A 37 -17.31 -2.05 -5.33
N GLY A 38 -15.99 -1.94 -5.18
CA GLY A 38 -15.32 -0.66 -4.95
C GLY A 38 -15.53 -0.05 -3.57
N GLY A 39 -16.04 -0.82 -2.58
CA GLY A 39 -16.15 -0.39 -1.19
C GLY A 39 -14.80 -0.32 -0.52
N ALA A 40 -14.71 0.47 0.56
CA ALA A 40 -13.52 0.52 1.38
C ALA A 40 -13.25 -0.84 2.02
N THR A 41 -11.99 -1.25 2.02
CA THR A 41 -11.54 -2.52 2.59
C THR A 41 -10.32 -2.28 3.46
N TRP A 42 -10.30 -2.92 4.61
CA TRP A 42 -9.19 -2.89 5.57
C TRP A 42 -8.74 -4.30 5.90
N SER A 43 -7.44 -4.50 6.00
CA SER A 43 -6.85 -5.69 6.60
C SER A 43 -6.08 -5.25 7.84
N HIS A 44 -6.54 -5.68 9.01
CA HIS A 44 -5.85 -5.46 10.28
C HIS A 44 -4.85 -6.58 10.48
N VAL A 45 -3.60 -6.22 10.69
CA VAL A 45 -2.50 -7.16 10.92
C VAL A 45 -1.84 -6.81 12.23
N LEU A 46 -1.88 -7.74 13.19
CA LEU A 46 -1.20 -7.59 14.47
C LEU A 46 -0.05 -8.59 14.51
N LEU A 47 1.13 -8.06 14.73
CA LEU A 47 2.39 -8.81 14.80
C LEU A 47 2.98 -8.69 16.21
N ALA A 48 3.44 -9.79 16.76
CA ALA A 48 4.15 -9.84 18.04
C ALA A 48 5.30 -10.86 17.99
N ASN A 49 6.15 -10.88 18.99
CA ASN A 49 7.21 -11.90 19.08
C ASN A 49 6.62 -13.30 19.32
N THR A 50 5.54 -13.38 20.11
CA THR A 50 4.83 -14.63 20.40
C THR A 50 3.33 -14.44 20.22
N GLN A 51 2.60 -15.54 19.99
CA GLN A 51 1.15 -15.50 19.81
C GLN A 51 0.41 -15.01 21.07
N ASP A 52 0.92 -15.32 22.24
CA ASP A 52 0.32 -14.97 23.52
C ASP A 52 0.35 -13.47 23.85
N GLU A 53 1.18 -12.70 23.15
CA GLU A 53 1.24 -11.25 23.30
C GLU A 53 0.05 -10.55 22.61
N ILE A 54 -0.63 -11.23 21.67
CA ILE A 54 -1.75 -10.65 20.91
C ILE A 54 -3.06 -10.88 21.67
N ARG A 55 -3.66 -9.81 22.17
CA ARG A 55 -4.88 -9.84 22.99
C ARG A 55 -6.12 -9.33 22.26
N THR A 56 -6.00 -8.92 21.00
CA THR A 56 -7.09 -8.35 20.20
C THR A 56 -6.95 -8.82 18.76
N THR A 57 -8.02 -8.70 18.00
CA THR A 57 -8.06 -9.06 16.58
C THR A 57 -7.98 -7.84 15.65
N ARG A 58 -8.13 -6.63 16.22
CA ARG A 58 -8.15 -5.39 15.43
C ARG A 58 -7.18 -4.37 15.99
N VAL A 59 -6.63 -3.57 15.09
CA VAL A 59 -5.91 -2.35 15.47
C VAL A 59 -6.90 -1.37 16.11
N GLY A 60 -6.63 -1.00 17.35
CA GLY A 60 -7.46 -0.05 18.12
C GLY A 60 -7.31 1.39 17.63
N MET A 61 -8.08 2.30 18.27
CA MET A 61 -7.94 3.74 18.03
C MET A 61 -6.52 4.18 18.42
N ALA A 62 -5.91 5.02 17.57
CA ALA A 62 -4.54 5.52 17.75
C ALA A 62 -3.49 4.41 17.96
N GLY A 63 -3.78 3.18 17.52
CA GLY A 63 -2.97 1.98 17.77
C GLY A 63 -2.10 1.52 16.59
N ALA A 64 -2.25 2.11 15.41
CA ALA A 64 -1.48 1.70 14.26
C ALA A 64 -0.02 2.18 14.34
N ASP A 65 0.91 1.27 14.11
CA ASP A 65 2.33 1.61 13.91
C ASP A 65 2.62 1.88 12.42
N LEU A 66 1.96 1.14 11.51
CA LEU A 66 2.05 1.29 10.06
C LEU A 66 0.65 1.27 9.44
N VAL A 67 0.43 2.14 8.46
CA VAL A 67 -0.68 2.03 7.50
C VAL A 67 -0.10 1.92 6.10
N ILE A 68 -0.43 0.83 5.40
CA ILE A 68 -0.19 0.70 3.95
C ILE A 68 -1.47 1.18 3.27
N GLY A 69 -1.42 2.38 2.73
CA GLY A 69 -2.53 3.02 2.01
C GLY A 69 -2.46 2.70 0.53
N CYS A 70 -3.26 1.74 0.07
CA CYS A 70 -3.35 1.38 -1.35
C CYS A 70 -4.24 2.34 -2.14
N ASP A 71 -5.08 3.10 -1.43
CA ASP A 71 -5.92 4.16 -1.99
C ASP A 71 -5.95 5.37 -1.02
N PRO A 72 -5.69 6.60 -1.48
CA PRO A 72 -5.59 7.77 -0.59
C PRO A 72 -6.95 8.17 -0.01
N ILE A 73 -8.06 7.95 -0.71
CA ILE A 73 -9.40 8.32 -0.24
C ILE A 73 -9.81 7.41 0.92
N VAL A 74 -9.61 6.10 0.78
CA VAL A 74 -9.88 5.13 1.86
C VAL A 74 -8.91 5.35 3.02
N THR A 75 -7.64 5.64 2.74
CA THR A 75 -6.62 5.86 3.77
C THR A 75 -6.89 7.16 4.55
N GLY A 76 -7.31 8.24 3.87
CA GLY A 76 -7.71 9.50 4.50
C GLY A 76 -9.11 9.49 5.11
N GLY A 77 -9.85 8.39 4.94
CA GLY A 77 -11.18 8.23 5.53
C GLY A 77 -11.13 8.09 7.06
N LYS A 78 -12.22 8.52 7.73
CA LYS A 78 -12.33 8.53 9.20
C LYS A 78 -11.96 7.21 9.86
N GLU A 79 -12.40 6.09 9.29
CA GLU A 79 -12.14 4.73 9.80
C GLU A 79 -10.64 4.37 9.84
N THR A 80 -9.85 4.91 8.92
CA THR A 80 -8.40 4.68 8.89
C THR A 80 -7.67 5.69 9.77
N VAL A 81 -8.01 6.98 9.62
CA VAL A 81 -7.34 8.07 10.34
C VAL A 81 -7.50 7.93 11.86
N MET A 82 -8.67 7.49 12.35
CA MET A 82 -8.88 7.28 13.79
C MET A 82 -7.93 6.24 14.42
N ARG A 83 -7.29 5.40 13.63
CA ARG A 83 -6.31 4.42 14.10
C ARG A 83 -4.88 4.95 14.10
N MET A 84 -4.66 6.08 13.43
CA MET A 84 -3.36 6.74 13.37
C MET A 84 -3.11 7.56 14.63
N ARG A 85 -1.85 7.76 14.95
CA ARG A 85 -1.40 8.60 16.06
C ARG A 85 -0.18 9.42 15.63
N GLU A 86 -0.22 10.72 15.93
CA GLU A 86 0.89 11.62 15.72
C GLU A 86 2.16 11.12 16.40
N GLY A 87 3.28 11.23 15.74
CA GLY A 87 4.58 10.83 16.24
C GLY A 87 4.81 9.31 16.35
N ARG A 88 3.80 8.47 16.02
CA ARG A 88 3.90 7.01 16.07
C ARG A 88 3.67 6.36 14.71
N THR A 89 2.53 6.64 14.09
CA THR A 89 2.10 5.94 12.88
C THR A 89 2.94 6.38 11.68
N HIS A 90 3.51 5.42 10.96
CA HIS A 90 4.06 5.63 9.62
C HIS A 90 3.01 5.30 8.57
N VAL A 91 2.97 6.05 7.48
CA VAL A 91 2.07 5.78 6.36
C VAL A 91 2.88 5.64 5.08
N ALA A 92 2.76 4.47 4.45
CA ALA A 92 3.20 4.22 3.08
C ALA A 92 1.98 4.36 2.17
N LEU A 93 1.92 5.40 1.34
CA LEU A 93 0.72 5.79 0.59
C LEU A 93 0.93 5.65 -0.92
N ASN A 94 0.00 4.98 -1.60
CA ASN A 94 -0.16 5.16 -3.03
C ASN A 94 -0.73 6.55 -3.28
N GLY A 95 0.02 7.40 -3.97
CA GLY A 95 -0.36 8.79 -4.25
C GLY A 95 -1.48 8.94 -5.30
N HIS A 96 -1.92 7.84 -5.93
CA HIS A 96 -3.00 7.87 -6.91
C HIS A 96 -4.27 7.23 -6.34
N GLY A 97 -5.39 7.94 -6.42
CA GLY A 97 -6.71 7.45 -6.00
C GLY A 97 -7.58 7.11 -7.21
N ALA A 98 -8.25 5.96 -7.14
CA ALA A 98 -9.24 5.60 -8.13
C ALA A 98 -10.46 6.55 -8.08
N PRO A 99 -11.10 6.88 -9.22
CA PRO A 99 -12.35 7.63 -9.22
C PRO A 99 -13.41 6.91 -8.40
N THR A 100 -14.03 7.63 -7.45
CA THR A 100 -15.12 7.09 -6.63
C THR A 100 -16.47 7.26 -7.31
N ALA A 101 -17.53 6.67 -6.74
CA ALA A 101 -18.91 6.90 -7.19
C ALA A 101 -19.32 8.40 -7.19
N ALA A 102 -18.60 9.25 -6.47
CA ALA A 102 -18.81 10.70 -6.49
C ALA A 102 -18.53 11.31 -7.88
N PHE A 103 -17.60 10.75 -8.66
CA PHE A 103 -17.31 11.14 -10.04
C PHE A 103 -18.56 11.00 -10.95
N VAL A 104 -19.31 9.93 -10.77
CA VAL A 104 -20.53 9.69 -11.57
C VAL A 104 -21.63 10.71 -11.28
N LYS A 105 -21.68 11.23 -10.05
CA LYS A 105 -22.68 12.19 -9.59
C LYS A 105 -22.31 13.64 -9.85
N ASN A 106 -21.02 13.93 -10.00
CA ASN A 106 -20.50 15.28 -10.17
C ASN A 106 -19.43 15.29 -11.28
N THR A 107 -19.79 15.81 -12.43
CA THR A 107 -18.88 15.93 -13.60
C THR A 107 -17.70 16.87 -13.37
N ASN A 108 -17.77 17.74 -12.35
CA ASN A 108 -16.69 18.63 -11.93
C ASN A 108 -15.88 18.05 -10.75
N TRP A 109 -16.01 16.74 -10.50
CA TRP A 109 -15.28 16.09 -9.40
C TRP A 109 -13.77 16.18 -9.64
N ALA A 110 -13.04 16.78 -8.69
CA ALA A 110 -11.59 16.77 -8.65
C ALA A 110 -11.12 15.62 -7.76
N ASN A 111 -10.06 14.93 -8.18
CA ASN A 111 -9.50 13.83 -7.39
C ASN A 111 -8.93 14.40 -6.07
N PRO A 112 -9.43 13.99 -4.89
CA PRO A 112 -9.01 14.53 -3.60
C PRO A 112 -7.71 13.90 -3.06
N SER A 113 -6.97 13.14 -3.86
CA SER A 113 -5.79 12.38 -3.38
C SER A 113 -4.78 13.27 -2.67
N ASP A 114 -4.46 14.43 -3.23
CA ASP A 114 -3.49 15.37 -2.62
C ASP A 114 -4.02 15.95 -1.31
N ALA A 115 -5.31 16.28 -1.25
CA ALA A 115 -5.95 16.77 -0.03
C ALA A 115 -5.96 15.67 1.05
N CYS A 116 -6.26 14.42 0.68
CA CYS A 116 -6.20 13.28 1.59
C CYS A 116 -4.77 13.06 2.12
N ALA A 117 -3.76 13.11 1.24
CA ALA A 117 -2.36 12.98 1.65
C ALA A 117 -1.94 14.11 2.61
N ALA A 118 -2.35 15.35 2.36
CA ALA A 118 -2.09 16.49 3.23
C ALA A 118 -2.73 16.32 4.62
N GLU A 119 -3.98 15.86 4.68
CA GLU A 119 -4.68 15.60 5.95
C GLU A 119 -4.05 14.44 6.73
N ILE A 120 -3.63 13.36 6.04
CA ILE A 120 -2.88 12.27 6.66
C ILE A 120 -1.58 12.81 7.25
N GLY A 121 -0.81 13.59 6.48
CA GLY A 121 0.45 14.19 6.94
C GLY A 121 0.27 15.08 8.17
N LYS A 122 -0.81 15.85 8.26
CA LYS A 122 -1.14 16.64 9.46
C LYS A 122 -1.46 15.75 10.67
N SER A 123 -2.09 14.61 10.45
CA SER A 123 -2.53 13.70 11.52
C SER A 123 -1.39 12.90 12.15
N ILE A 124 -0.29 12.67 11.42
CA ILE A 124 0.81 11.80 11.87
C ILE A 124 2.16 12.50 11.98
N GLY A 125 2.32 13.65 11.35
CA GLY A 125 3.59 14.33 11.07
C GLY A 125 4.05 14.04 9.64
N VAL A 126 4.42 15.09 8.90
CA VAL A 126 4.75 15.00 7.47
C VAL A 126 5.98 14.12 7.17
N ASP A 127 6.90 14.03 8.10
CA ASP A 127 8.10 13.18 8.06
C ASP A 127 7.78 11.67 8.14
N ARG A 128 6.56 11.31 8.56
CA ARG A 128 6.07 9.94 8.69
C ARG A 128 5.20 9.48 7.52
N LEU A 129 4.91 10.36 6.58
CA LEU A 129 4.20 10.06 5.34
C LEU A 129 5.22 9.86 4.21
N ALA A 130 5.22 8.67 3.62
CA ALA A 130 5.94 8.39 2.40
C ALA A 130 4.95 8.00 1.30
N ALA A 131 4.95 8.74 0.19
CA ALA A 131 4.01 8.52 -0.91
C ALA A 131 4.72 8.48 -2.26
N PHE A 132 4.18 7.71 -3.19
CA PHE A 132 4.54 7.72 -4.61
C PHE A 132 3.37 7.20 -5.45
N ASN A 133 3.37 7.50 -6.75
CA ASN A 133 2.33 6.99 -7.66
C ASN A 133 2.63 5.54 -8.04
N ALA A 134 2.13 4.62 -7.21
CA ALA A 134 2.36 3.18 -7.38
C ALA A 134 1.57 2.61 -8.58
N ASP A 135 0.41 3.17 -8.92
CA ASP A 135 -0.39 2.73 -10.08
C ASP A 135 0.32 3.05 -11.40
N ALA A 136 0.86 4.26 -11.54
CA ALA A 136 1.65 4.61 -12.71
C ALA A 136 2.91 3.74 -12.82
N ALA A 137 3.58 3.50 -11.70
CA ALA A 137 4.76 2.66 -11.66
C ALA A 137 4.43 1.20 -12.02
N ALA A 138 3.38 0.62 -11.45
CA ALA A 138 2.94 -0.75 -11.74
C ALA A 138 2.53 -0.89 -13.20
N SER A 139 1.69 0.00 -13.71
CA SER A 139 1.23 -0.02 -15.10
C SER A 139 2.39 0.10 -16.09
N LYS A 140 3.36 0.98 -15.83
CA LYS A 140 4.49 1.22 -16.74
C LYS A 140 5.57 0.15 -16.67
N LEU A 141 5.93 -0.30 -15.45
CA LEU A 141 7.05 -1.22 -15.23
C LEU A 141 6.65 -2.69 -15.29
N MET A 142 5.40 -2.99 -14.93
CA MET A 142 4.87 -4.36 -14.86
C MET A 142 3.79 -4.64 -15.90
N GLY A 143 3.30 -3.62 -16.61
CA GLY A 143 2.28 -3.74 -17.64
C GLY A 143 0.83 -3.76 -17.12
N ASP A 144 0.61 -3.77 -15.80
CA ASP A 144 -0.74 -3.81 -15.21
C ASP A 144 -0.74 -3.19 -13.81
N SER A 145 -1.78 -2.44 -13.49
CA SER A 145 -2.01 -1.85 -12.16
C SER A 145 -2.34 -2.88 -11.08
N ILE A 146 -2.64 -4.12 -11.42
CA ILE A 146 -2.87 -5.21 -10.46
C ILE A 146 -1.65 -5.42 -9.53
N TYR A 147 -0.47 -5.03 -9.98
CA TYR A 147 0.79 -5.13 -9.24
C TYR A 147 1.05 -3.96 -8.29
N THR A 148 0.14 -2.98 -8.19
CA THR A 148 0.25 -1.84 -7.26
C THR A 148 0.41 -2.28 -5.81
N ASN A 149 -0.38 -3.24 -5.36
CA ASN A 149 -0.36 -3.64 -3.95
C ASN A 149 0.90 -4.44 -3.55
N PRO A 150 1.40 -5.42 -4.32
CA PRO A 150 2.72 -5.99 -4.08
C PRO A 150 3.85 -4.95 -4.09
N MET A 151 3.75 -3.94 -4.96
CA MET A 151 4.71 -2.83 -5.02
C MET A 151 4.65 -1.97 -3.75
N MET A 152 3.45 -1.66 -3.24
CA MET A 152 3.25 -0.95 -1.97
C MET A 152 3.80 -1.73 -0.77
N LEU A 153 3.65 -3.06 -0.77
CA LEU A 153 4.24 -3.92 0.26
C LEU A 153 5.77 -3.82 0.25
N GLY A 154 6.39 -3.87 -0.94
CA GLY A 154 7.84 -3.71 -1.11
C GLY A 154 8.33 -2.34 -0.66
N PHE A 155 7.57 -1.27 -0.99
CA PHE A 155 7.85 0.09 -0.57
C PHE A 155 7.85 0.24 0.95
N ALA A 156 6.80 -0.22 1.63
CA ALA A 156 6.69 -0.18 3.08
C ALA A 156 7.79 -1.02 3.77
N SER A 157 8.13 -2.18 3.19
CA SER A 157 9.22 -3.03 3.69
C SER A 157 10.58 -2.31 3.64
N GLN A 158 10.90 -1.65 2.52
CA GLN A 158 12.17 -0.94 2.35
C GLN A 158 12.26 0.31 3.24
N LYS A 159 11.13 0.96 3.55
CA LYS A 159 11.08 2.07 4.53
C LYS A 159 11.34 1.62 5.97
N GLY A 160 11.51 0.31 6.21
CA GLY A 160 11.78 -0.23 7.55
C GLY A 160 10.55 -0.30 8.46
N CYS A 161 9.35 -0.16 7.88
CA CYS A 161 8.11 -0.12 8.66
C CYS A 161 7.52 -1.51 8.97
N ILE A 162 8.05 -2.58 8.36
CA ILE A 162 7.57 -3.95 8.52
C ILE A 162 8.63 -4.77 9.25
N PRO A 163 8.35 -5.30 10.48
CA PRO A 163 9.32 -6.04 11.27
C PRO A 163 9.47 -7.51 10.82
N LEU A 164 9.54 -7.73 9.51
CA LEU A 164 9.70 -9.03 8.87
C LEU A 164 10.83 -8.96 7.84
N ARG A 165 11.58 -10.03 7.72
CA ARG A 165 12.69 -10.11 6.79
C ARG A 165 12.20 -10.22 5.35
N ARG A 166 12.95 -9.60 4.43
CA ARG A 166 12.68 -9.70 2.98
C ARG A 166 12.52 -11.15 2.51
N ALA A 167 13.38 -12.07 3.01
CA ALA A 167 13.30 -13.47 2.62
C ALA A 167 11.96 -14.12 2.99
N ALA A 168 11.40 -13.80 4.16
CA ALA A 168 10.09 -14.31 4.58
C ALA A 168 8.96 -13.74 3.73
N LEU A 169 9.00 -12.44 3.38
CA LEU A 169 8.03 -11.81 2.50
C LEU A 169 8.05 -12.41 1.08
N LEU A 170 9.24 -12.61 0.50
CA LEU A 170 9.38 -13.27 -0.80
C LEU A 170 8.90 -14.72 -0.76
N ARG A 171 9.18 -15.44 0.33
CA ARG A 171 8.69 -16.81 0.51
C ARG A 171 7.16 -16.85 0.66
N ALA A 172 6.57 -15.89 1.33
CA ALA A 172 5.12 -15.76 1.41
C ALA A 172 4.49 -15.55 0.02
N ILE A 173 5.10 -14.72 -0.84
CA ILE A 173 4.67 -14.53 -2.24
C ILE A 173 4.76 -15.87 -3.02
N GLU A 174 5.83 -16.65 -2.83
CA GLU A 174 5.95 -17.98 -3.45
C GLU A 174 4.82 -18.92 -3.03
N LEU A 175 4.55 -18.98 -1.72
CA LEU A 175 3.51 -19.85 -1.16
C LEU A 175 2.10 -19.44 -1.57
N ASN A 176 1.88 -18.15 -1.85
CA ASN A 176 0.62 -17.68 -2.39
C ASN A 176 0.33 -18.20 -3.81
N ALA A 177 1.36 -18.64 -4.54
CA ALA A 177 1.30 -19.33 -5.82
C ALA A 177 0.57 -18.58 -6.96
N VAL A 178 0.33 -17.28 -6.83
CA VAL A 178 -0.33 -16.44 -7.85
C VAL A 178 0.71 -15.52 -8.48
N ALA A 179 0.91 -15.62 -9.80
CA ALA A 179 1.82 -14.77 -10.58
C ALA A 179 3.15 -14.48 -9.84
N VAL A 180 3.79 -15.52 -9.31
CA VAL A 180 4.87 -15.46 -8.32
C VAL A 180 6.00 -14.54 -8.78
N ASP A 181 6.51 -14.73 -9.99
CA ASP A 181 7.65 -13.95 -10.50
C ASP A 181 7.29 -12.48 -10.67
N ASN A 182 6.09 -12.19 -11.17
CA ASN A 182 5.62 -10.82 -11.34
C ASN A 182 5.38 -10.14 -9.99
N ASN A 183 4.80 -10.82 -9.01
CA ASN A 183 4.58 -10.28 -7.67
C ASN A 183 5.91 -10.03 -6.93
N LYS A 184 6.90 -10.90 -7.10
CA LYS A 184 8.27 -10.65 -6.62
C LYS A 184 8.91 -9.45 -7.30
N ALA A 185 8.79 -9.34 -8.62
CA ALA A 185 9.32 -8.21 -9.37
C ALA A 185 8.66 -6.90 -8.93
N ALA A 186 7.33 -6.88 -8.76
CA ALA A 186 6.61 -5.72 -8.26
C ALA A 186 7.03 -5.33 -6.84
N PHE A 187 7.20 -6.30 -5.94
CA PHE A 187 7.74 -6.08 -4.61
C PHE A 187 9.13 -5.43 -4.66
N GLU A 188 10.04 -5.92 -5.50
CA GLU A 188 11.38 -5.35 -5.66
C GLU A 188 11.35 -3.95 -6.30
N TRP A 189 10.43 -3.68 -7.23
CA TRP A 189 10.23 -2.32 -7.74
C TRP A 189 9.74 -1.35 -6.67
N GLY A 190 8.84 -1.79 -5.79
CA GLY A 190 8.43 -1.01 -4.63
C GLY A 190 9.59 -0.68 -3.70
N ARG A 191 10.49 -1.63 -3.45
CA ARG A 191 11.70 -1.41 -2.67
C ARG A 191 12.64 -0.39 -3.33
N ARG A 192 12.82 -0.46 -4.65
CA ARG A 192 13.60 0.51 -5.41
C ARG A 192 13.00 1.90 -5.33
N ALA A 193 11.67 2.01 -5.48
CA ALA A 193 10.95 3.28 -5.35
C ALA A 193 11.12 3.92 -3.96
N ALA A 194 11.15 3.12 -2.90
CA ALA A 194 11.39 3.59 -1.53
C ALA A 194 12.83 4.05 -1.30
N HIS A 195 13.80 3.48 -2.02
CA HIS A 195 15.21 3.82 -1.91
C HIS A 195 15.58 5.06 -2.74
N ASP A 196 15.14 5.09 -4.00
CA ASP A 196 15.44 6.18 -4.94
C ASP A 196 14.26 6.39 -5.90
N TRP A 197 13.25 7.14 -5.45
CA TRP A 197 12.10 7.47 -6.27
C TRP A 197 12.48 8.23 -7.54
N PRO A 198 13.33 9.27 -7.52
CA PRO A 198 13.75 9.98 -8.72
C PRO A 198 14.34 9.09 -9.82
N ALA A 199 15.09 8.05 -9.44
CA ALA A 199 15.62 7.09 -10.42
C ALA A 199 14.51 6.25 -11.06
N VAL A 200 13.54 5.79 -10.26
CA VAL A 200 12.38 5.03 -10.77
C VAL A 200 11.49 5.93 -11.61
N GLU A 201 11.20 7.15 -11.18
CA GLU A 201 10.34 8.11 -11.87
C GLU A 201 10.85 8.44 -13.29
N ARG A 202 12.17 8.55 -13.47
CA ARG A 202 12.76 8.73 -14.80
C ARG A 202 12.42 7.62 -15.78
N LEU A 203 12.24 6.38 -15.29
CA LEU A 203 11.84 5.24 -16.13
C LEU A 203 10.35 5.31 -16.54
N LEU A 204 9.55 6.08 -15.81
CA LEU A 204 8.13 6.29 -16.11
C LEU A 204 7.92 7.36 -17.17
N ALA A 205 8.91 8.23 -17.40
CA ALA A 205 8.82 9.30 -18.39
C ALA A 205 8.53 8.72 -19.80
N PRO A 206 7.70 9.39 -20.61
CA PRO A 206 7.48 8.99 -21.98
C PRO A 206 8.80 9.01 -22.76
N ALA A 207 8.98 8.05 -23.66
CA ALA A 207 10.14 8.02 -24.55
C ALA A 207 10.23 9.32 -25.35
N GLN A 208 11.37 9.99 -25.33
CA GLN A 208 11.58 11.18 -26.16
C GLN A 208 11.58 10.76 -27.64
N VAL A 209 10.60 11.27 -28.39
CA VAL A 209 10.58 11.11 -29.84
C VAL A 209 11.64 12.04 -30.43
N LEU A 210 12.77 11.49 -30.80
CA LEU A 210 13.78 12.23 -31.59
C LEU A 210 13.22 12.46 -32.99
N GLN A 211 12.83 13.69 -33.32
CA GLN A 211 12.52 14.08 -34.67
C GLN A 211 13.83 14.19 -35.46
N PHE A 212 14.11 13.23 -36.31
CA PHE A 212 15.17 13.37 -37.30
C PHE A 212 14.77 14.45 -38.33
N ARG A 213 15.43 15.62 -38.32
CA ARG A 213 15.32 16.55 -39.42
C ARG A 213 15.88 15.88 -40.68
N LYS A 214 15.01 15.66 -41.69
CA LYS A 214 15.49 15.36 -43.05
C LYS A 214 16.35 16.55 -43.52
N ARG A 215 17.59 16.27 -43.89
CA ARG A 215 18.43 17.23 -44.66
C ARG A 215 17.91 17.34 -46.06
#